data_e06460ec0df1fae5d06710ecd0ce23d2
#
_entry.id   e06460ec0df1fae5d06710ecd0ce23d2
#
_cell.length_a   1.000
_cell.length_b   1.000
_cell.length_c   1.000
_cell.angle_alpha   90.00
_cell.angle_beta   90.00
_cell.angle_gamma   90.00
#
_symmetry.space_group_name_H-M   'P 1'
#
loop_
_entity.id
_entity.type
_entity.pdbx_description
1 polymer ?
#
loop_
_entity_poly.entity_id
_entity_poly.type
_entity_poly.pdbx_seq_one_letter_code
_entity_poly.pdbx_strand_id
1 'polypeptide(L)'
;VDGSYKYKDFQGFLNVYEAATKVLETPEDFARLTQAVLEQSRDQGVIYTEIFLSPDFCGGRDLGAWHEYLAAIQEGANSVQGIEMRGIITCIRHFGPDKARETARCAAETAGRFITGFGMGGNETLGKAADFEWAFDCAAEAGLGLTSHAGEFGGPESVRDTLDHLNV
;
A
#
# COMPACT_ATOMS: atom_id res chain seq x y z
N VAL A 1 -15.58 -7.71 24.14
CA VAL A 1 -14.26 -7.54 23.47
C VAL A 1 -13.63 -6.34 24.12
N ASP A 2 -12.44 -6.49 24.69
CA ASP A 2 -11.73 -5.46 25.47
C ASP A 2 -11.00 -4.40 24.58
N GLY A 3 -11.25 -4.43 23.27
CA GLY A 3 -10.62 -3.52 22.32
C GLY A 3 -9.14 -3.83 22.00
N SER A 4 -8.61 -4.93 22.50
CA SER A 4 -7.22 -5.33 22.21
C SER A 4 -7.16 -6.42 21.15
N TYR A 5 -6.22 -6.25 20.20
CA TYR A 5 -5.87 -7.30 19.24
C TYR A 5 -4.81 -8.21 19.86
N LYS A 6 -5.02 -9.54 19.79
CA LYS A 6 -4.06 -10.54 20.31
C LYS A 6 -3.63 -11.46 19.19
N TYR A 7 -2.32 -11.54 18.97
CA TYR A 7 -1.69 -12.46 18.01
C TYR A 7 -0.39 -12.98 18.61
N LYS A 8 0.00 -14.21 18.22
CA LYS A 8 1.19 -14.88 18.76
C LYS A 8 2.43 -14.65 17.91
N ASP A 9 2.23 -14.45 16.61
CA ASP A 9 3.26 -14.32 15.60
C ASP A 9 2.78 -13.42 14.47
N PHE A 10 3.65 -13.17 13.49
CA PHE A 10 3.34 -12.31 12.37
C PHE A 10 2.19 -12.82 11.50
N GLN A 11 2.08 -14.15 11.32
CA GLN A 11 0.94 -14.72 10.59
C GLN A 11 -0.37 -14.47 11.33
N GLY A 12 -0.37 -14.58 12.64
CA GLY A 12 -1.52 -14.24 13.49
C GLY A 12 -1.90 -12.77 13.37
N PHE A 13 -0.91 -11.87 13.29
CA PHE A 13 -1.14 -10.46 13.01
C PHE A 13 -1.80 -10.25 11.64
N LEU A 14 -1.26 -10.85 10.57
CA LEU A 14 -1.83 -10.74 9.22
C LEU A 14 -3.29 -11.25 9.17
N ASN A 15 -3.58 -12.34 9.86
CA ASN A 15 -4.95 -12.88 9.93
C ASN A 15 -5.94 -11.91 10.60
N VAL A 16 -5.50 -11.24 11.68
CA VAL A 16 -6.31 -10.22 12.37
C VAL A 16 -6.48 -8.98 11.49
N TYR A 17 -5.41 -8.54 10.84
CA TYR A 17 -5.46 -7.42 9.90
C TYR A 17 -6.42 -7.69 8.74
N GLU A 18 -6.31 -8.85 8.09
CA GLU A 18 -7.22 -9.25 7.01
C GLU A 18 -8.68 -9.33 7.48
N ALA A 19 -8.92 -9.86 8.68
CA ALA A 19 -10.26 -9.90 9.23
C ALA A 19 -10.83 -8.49 9.50
N ALA A 20 -10.00 -7.57 9.96
CA ALA A 20 -10.40 -6.18 10.21
C ALA A 20 -10.70 -5.42 8.91
N THR A 21 -9.96 -5.69 7.83
CA THR A 21 -10.17 -5.03 6.53
C THR A 21 -11.42 -5.50 5.78
N LYS A 22 -11.97 -6.66 6.13
CA LYS A 22 -13.21 -7.21 5.50
C LYS A 22 -14.47 -6.35 5.68
N VAL A 23 -14.45 -5.37 6.57
CA VAL A 23 -15.56 -4.42 6.74
C VAL A 23 -15.53 -3.29 5.71
N LEU A 24 -14.43 -3.16 4.95
CA LEU A 24 -14.25 -2.16 3.90
C LEU A 24 -14.57 -2.81 2.56
N GLU A 25 -15.78 -2.64 2.07
CA GLU A 25 -16.28 -3.35 0.89
C GLU A 25 -16.48 -2.42 -0.32
N THR A 26 -16.70 -1.13 -0.08
CA THR A 26 -17.09 -0.18 -1.14
C THR A 26 -16.10 0.99 -1.24
N PRO A 27 -16.05 1.69 -2.38
CA PRO A 27 -15.28 2.93 -2.51
C PRO A 27 -15.63 3.96 -1.43
N GLU A 28 -16.89 4.06 -1.03
CA GLU A 28 -17.37 4.97 0.01
C GLU A 28 -16.78 4.63 1.38
N ASP A 29 -16.59 3.35 1.70
CA ASP A 29 -15.96 2.92 2.95
C ASP A 29 -14.51 3.41 3.01
N PHE A 30 -13.78 3.34 1.89
CA PHE A 30 -12.41 3.84 1.77
C PHE A 30 -12.35 5.37 1.81
N ALA A 31 -13.31 6.08 1.22
CA ALA A 31 -13.42 7.54 1.37
C ALA A 31 -13.59 7.95 2.83
N ARG A 32 -14.50 7.29 3.55
CA ARG A 32 -14.77 7.54 4.98
C ARG A 32 -13.57 7.20 5.86
N LEU A 33 -12.89 6.07 5.58
CA LEU A 33 -11.67 5.69 6.28
C LEU A 33 -10.57 6.74 6.07
N THR A 34 -10.35 7.16 4.82
CA THR A 34 -9.36 8.17 4.47
C THR A 34 -9.63 9.48 5.20
N GLN A 35 -10.87 9.96 5.18
CA GLN A 35 -11.28 11.17 5.90
C GLN A 35 -10.98 11.03 7.40
N ALA A 36 -11.41 9.94 8.05
CA ALA A 36 -11.22 9.75 9.48
C ALA A 36 -9.74 9.69 9.88
N VAL A 37 -8.91 9.00 9.07
CA VAL A 37 -7.45 8.92 9.30
C VAL A 37 -6.80 10.29 9.19
N LEU A 38 -7.17 11.07 8.18
CA LEU A 38 -6.60 12.41 7.97
C LEU A 38 -7.07 13.42 9.02
N GLU A 39 -8.33 13.38 9.45
CA GLU A 39 -8.83 14.20 10.54
C GLU A 39 -8.05 13.92 11.84
N GLN A 40 -7.89 12.64 12.18
CA GLN A 40 -7.12 12.25 13.37
C GLN A 40 -5.64 12.66 13.26
N SER A 41 -5.02 12.48 12.11
CA SER A 41 -3.62 12.87 11.88
C SER A 41 -3.43 14.39 11.99
N ARG A 42 -4.29 15.17 11.36
CA ARG A 42 -4.31 16.64 11.44
C ARG A 42 -4.45 17.11 12.90
N ASP A 43 -5.36 16.51 13.65
CA ASP A 43 -5.60 16.87 15.06
C ASP A 43 -4.41 16.56 15.96
N GLN A 44 -3.49 15.71 15.50
CA GLN A 44 -2.19 15.43 16.11
C GLN A 44 -1.05 16.30 15.54
N GLY A 45 -1.35 17.27 14.67
CA GLY A 45 -0.37 18.20 14.12
C GLY A 45 0.33 17.74 12.84
N VAL A 46 -0.13 16.65 12.20
CA VAL A 46 0.39 16.21 10.90
C VAL A 46 -0.13 17.14 9.80
N ILE A 47 0.77 17.66 8.98
CA ILE A 47 0.45 18.57 7.86
C ILE A 47 0.64 17.89 6.49
N TYR A 48 1.35 16.77 6.44
CA TYR A 48 1.61 15.98 5.25
C TYR A 48 1.75 14.50 5.62
N THR A 49 1.20 13.62 4.80
CA THR A 49 1.33 12.17 4.98
C THR A 49 1.38 11.44 3.64
N GLU A 50 2.12 10.35 3.59
CA GLU A 50 2.09 9.38 2.50
C GLU A 50 1.50 8.07 3.03
N ILE A 51 0.44 7.60 2.39
CA ILE A 51 -0.30 6.43 2.85
C ILE A 51 -0.19 5.31 1.83
N PHE A 52 0.13 4.11 2.31
CA PHE A 52 0.14 2.91 1.50
C PHE A 52 -1.29 2.51 1.12
N LEU A 53 -1.52 2.34 -0.19
CA LEU A 53 -2.78 1.93 -0.79
C LEU A 53 -2.55 0.67 -1.63
N SER A 54 -3.36 -0.37 -1.44
CA SER A 54 -3.21 -1.60 -2.20
C SER A 54 -4.43 -1.88 -3.09
N PRO A 55 -4.26 -1.87 -4.42
CA PRO A 55 -5.30 -2.31 -5.35
C PRO A 55 -5.78 -3.75 -5.10
N ASP A 56 -4.99 -4.57 -4.40
CA ASP A 56 -5.41 -5.91 -3.98
C ASP A 56 -6.69 -5.89 -3.12
N PHE A 57 -6.83 -4.86 -2.28
CA PHE A 57 -7.98 -4.65 -1.41
C PHE A 57 -8.98 -3.62 -1.95
N CYS A 58 -8.64 -2.94 -3.04
CA CYS A 58 -9.41 -1.89 -3.69
C CYS A 58 -9.78 -2.33 -5.11
N GLY A 59 -10.74 -3.23 -5.25
CA GLY A 59 -11.20 -3.71 -6.56
C GLY A 59 -10.41 -4.91 -7.12
N GLY A 60 -9.57 -5.59 -6.33
CA GLY A 60 -8.89 -6.83 -6.71
C GLY A 60 -7.91 -6.68 -7.88
N ARG A 61 -7.30 -5.51 -8.06
CA ARG A 61 -6.37 -5.14 -9.15
C ARG A 61 -7.04 -4.98 -10.52
N ASP A 62 -8.38 -5.01 -10.58
CA ASP A 62 -9.08 -4.55 -11.79
C ASP A 62 -8.91 -3.04 -11.94
N LEU A 63 -8.43 -2.60 -13.10
CA LEU A 63 -8.08 -1.20 -13.33
C LEU A 63 -9.28 -0.27 -13.25
N GLY A 64 -10.44 -0.71 -13.76
CA GLY A 64 -11.68 0.08 -13.70
C GLY A 64 -12.14 0.27 -12.26
N ALA A 65 -12.22 -0.82 -11.50
CA ALA A 65 -12.55 -0.77 -10.08
C ALA A 65 -11.53 0.04 -9.28
N TRP A 66 -10.23 -0.12 -9.57
CA TRP A 66 -9.18 0.68 -8.92
C TRP A 66 -9.41 2.18 -9.12
N HIS A 67 -9.77 2.63 -10.31
CA HIS A 67 -10.08 4.05 -10.56
C HIS A 67 -11.25 4.56 -9.70
N GLU A 68 -12.29 3.74 -9.50
CA GLU A 68 -13.44 4.11 -8.65
C GLU A 68 -13.01 4.25 -7.19
N TYR A 69 -12.25 3.27 -6.66
CA TYR A 69 -11.71 3.36 -5.30
C TYR A 69 -10.75 4.55 -5.11
N LEU A 70 -9.86 4.77 -6.07
CA LEU A 70 -8.92 5.89 -6.01
C LEU A 70 -9.64 7.24 -6.02
N ALA A 71 -10.66 7.40 -6.85
CA ALA A 71 -11.47 8.62 -6.88
C ALA A 71 -12.14 8.90 -5.52
N ALA A 72 -12.70 7.86 -4.91
CA ALA A 72 -13.33 7.97 -3.59
C ALA A 72 -12.31 8.31 -2.48
N ILE A 73 -11.12 7.67 -2.51
CA ILE A 73 -10.02 7.99 -1.59
C ILE A 73 -9.58 9.45 -1.75
N GLN A 74 -9.45 9.93 -2.99
CA GLN A 74 -9.11 11.32 -3.27
C GLN A 74 -10.18 12.30 -2.78
N GLU A 75 -11.46 11.96 -2.94
CA GLU A 75 -12.57 12.76 -2.40
C GLU A 75 -12.49 12.85 -0.88
N GLY A 76 -12.29 11.71 -0.20
CA GLY A 76 -12.08 11.66 1.25
C GLY A 76 -10.88 12.50 1.69
N ALA A 77 -9.76 12.43 0.97
CA ALA A 77 -8.57 13.22 1.26
C ALA A 77 -8.80 14.71 1.07
N ASN A 78 -9.47 15.11 0.00
CA ASN A 78 -9.76 16.52 -0.31
C ASN A 78 -10.79 17.16 0.64
N SER A 79 -11.58 16.35 1.35
CA SER A 79 -12.55 16.83 2.32
C SER A 79 -11.92 17.38 3.60
N VAL A 80 -10.64 17.01 3.89
CA VAL A 80 -9.94 17.41 5.12
C VAL A 80 -8.96 18.54 4.84
N GLN A 81 -9.22 19.70 5.45
CA GLN A 81 -8.36 20.87 5.31
C GLN A 81 -7.20 20.85 6.32
N GLY A 82 -6.04 21.41 5.94
CA GLY A 82 -4.87 21.56 6.82
C GLY A 82 -3.93 20.35 6.86
N ILE A 83 -4.18 19.35 6.04
CA ILE A 83 -3.28 18.20 5.81
C ILE A 83 -3.26 17.84 4.34
N GLU A 84 -2.10 17.50 3.83
CA GLU A 84 -1.91 17.00 2.46
C GLU A 84 -1.61 15.51 2.48
N MET A 85 -2.25 14.74 1.59
CA MET A 85 -2.02 13.31 1.43
C MET A 85 -1.44 12.99 0.05
N ARG A 86 -0.51 12.03 0.01
CA ARG A 86 -0.10 11.31 -1.19
C ARG A 86 -0.29 9.82 -0.98
N GLY A 87 -0.45 9.09 -2.08
CA GLY A 87 -0.58 7.64 -2.06
C GLY A 87 0.68 6.96 -2.57
N ILE A 88 1.10 5.91 -1.89
CA ILE A 88 2.11 4.94 -2.33
C ILE A 88 1.38 3.64 -2.63
N ILE A 89 1.36 3.24 -3.89
CA ILE A 89 0.73 1.96 -4.25
C ILE A 89 1.60 0.81 -3.76
N THR A 90 0.99 -0.15 -3.07
CA THR A 90 1.74 -1.23 -2.43
C THR A 90 1.29 -2.59 -2.93
N CYS A 91 2.22 -3.37 -3.51
CA CYS A 91 2.00 -4.78 -3.78
C CYS A 91 2.26 -5.62 -2.53
N ILE A 92 1.58 -6.75 -2.45
CA ILE A 92 1.63 -7.64 -1.30
C ILE A 92 2.53 -8.83 -1.65
N ARG A 93 3.70 -8.90 -0.99
CA ARG A 93 4.78 -9.86 -1.27
C ARG A 93 4.30 -11.31 -1.30
N HIS A 94 3.52 -11.71 -0.31
CA HIS A 94 3.03 -13.10 -0.20
C HIS A 94 1.90 -13.46 -1.20
N PHE A 95 1.39 -12.50 -1.98
CA PHE A 95 0.50 -12.77 -3.11
C PHE A 95 1.28 -13.14 -4.38
N GLY A 96 2.59 -12.95 -4.37
CA GLY A 96 3.50 -13.36 -5.42
C GLY A 96 3.71 -12.34 -6.54
N PRO A 97 4.72 -12.59 -7.42
CA PRO A 97 5.16 -11.63 -8.41
C PRO A 97 4.11 -11.34 -9.50
N ASP A 98 3.27 -12.30 -9.88
CA ASP A 98 2.23 -12.07 -10.89
C ASP A 98 1.21 -11.04 -10.40
N LYS A 99 0.82 -11.09 -9.12
CA LYS A 99 -0.07 -10.11 -8.52
C LYS A 99 0.60 -8.75 -8.36
N ALA A 100 1.88 -8.72 -8.03
CA ALA A 100 2.66 -7.50 -8.00
C ALA A 100 2.71 -6.80 -9.37
N ARG A 101 2.77 -7.56 -10.47
CA ARG A 101 2.69 -7.00 -11.84
C ARG A 101 1.35 -6.33 -12.13
N GLU A 102 0.25 -6.96 -11.71
CA GLU A 102 -1.09 -6.37 -11.84
C GLU A 102 -1.18 -5.07 -11.03
N THR A 103 -0.70 -5.09 -9.79
CA THR A 103 -0.65 -3.90 -8.90
C THR A 103 0.22 -2.79 -9.48
N ALA A 104 1.39 -3.12 -10.06
CA ALA A 104 2.28 -2.15 -10.70
C ALA A 104 1.63 -1.47 -11.92
N ARG A 105 0.81 -2.20 -12.69
CA ARG A 105 0.03 -1.60 -13.79
C ARG A 105 -1.00 -0.59 -13.26
N CYS A 106 -1.71 -0.92 -12.18
CA CYS A 106 -2.60 0.04 -11.52
C CYS A 106 -1.84 1.29 -11.07
N ALA A 107 -0.65 1.12 -10.50
CA ALA A 107 0.20 2.23 -10.07
C ALA A 107 0.65 3.10 -11.25
N ALA A 108 1.15 2.50 -12.32
CA ALA A 108 1.62 3.19 -13.51
C ALA A 108 0.51 3.99 -14.20
N GLU A 109 -0.69 3.42 -14.34
CA GLU A 109 -1.85 4.09 -14.95
C GLU A 109 -2.37 5.27 -14.12
N THR A 110 -2.11 5.28 -12.83
CA THR A 110 -2.60 6.32 -11.91
C THR A 110 -1.48 7.19 -11.35
N ALA A 111 -0.24 7.02 -11.84
CA ALA A 111 0.90 7.83 -11.48
C ALA A 111 0.65 9.32 -11.74
N GLY A 112 1.00 10.19 -10.79
CA GLY A 112 0.77 11.62 -10.94
C GLY A 112 0.88 12.37 -9.61
N ARG A 113 0.13 13.46 -9.51
CA ARG A 113 0.25 14.32 -8.33
C ARG A 113 -0.19 13.65 -7.02
N PHE A 114 -1.17 12.75 -7.07
CA PHE A 114 -1.70 12.09 -5.86
C PHE A 114 -0.97 10.77 -5.58
N ILE A 115 -0.81 9.92 -6.60
CA ILE A 115 -0.02 8.69 -6.50
C ILE A 115 1.41 9.02 -6.89
N THR A 116 2.32 8.98 -5.92
CA THR A 116 3.71 9.44 -6.06
C THR A 116 4.73 8.32 -5.84
N GLY A 117 4.29 7.17 -5.35
CA GLY A 117 5.21 6.07 -5.05
C GLY A 117 4.62 4.70 -5.31
N PHE A 118 5.53 3.73 -5.37
CA PHE A 118 5.24 2.29 -5.41
C PHE A 118 6.08 1.57 -4.38
N GLY A 119 5.48 0.59 -3.71
CA GLY A 119 6.16 -0.15 -2.65
C GLY A 119 5.74 -1.61 -2.56
N MET A 120 6.39 -2.32 -1.65
CA MET A 120 6.09 -3.71 -1.33
C MET A 120 6.06 -3.91 0.19
N GLY A 121 5.00 -4.58 0.66
CA GLY A 121 4.84 -5.01 2.05
C GLY A 121 4.36 -6.45 2.14
N GLY A 122 4.07 -6.92 3.33
CA GLY A 122 3.59 -8.27 3.60
C GLY A 122 4.67 -9.20 4.14
N ASN A 123 4.51 -10.51 3.95
CA ASN A 123 5.42 -11.49 4.55
C ASN A 123 6.77 -11.52 3.84
N GLU A 124 7.81 -10.95 4.48
CA GLU A 124 9.16 -10.86 3.96
C GLU A 124 9.84 -12.22 3.75
N THR A 125 9.39 -13.26 4.44
CA THR A 125 10.00 -14.59 4.34
C THR A 125 9.64 -15.34 3.05
N LEU A 126 8.73 -14.79 2.24
CA LEU A 126 8.25 -15.39 0.99
C LEU A 126 8.79 -14.64 -0.24
N GLY A 127 9.30 -15.41 -1.21
CA GLY A 127 9.89 -14.86 -2.44
C GLY A 127 11.24 -14.18 -2.22
N LYS A 128 11.90 -13.81 -3.29
CA LYS A 128 13.13 -13.00 -3.32
C LYS A 128 12.82 -11.63 -3.91
N ALA A 129 13.63 -10.62 -3.62
CA ALA A 129 13.46 -9.30 -4.21
C ALA A 129 13.51 -9.35 -5.73
N ALA A 130 14.41 -10.13 -6.32
CA ALA A 130 14.54 -10.34 -7.76
C ALA A 130 13.23 -10.80 -8.46
N ASP A 131 12.35 -11.51 -7.77
CA ASP A 131 11.09 -11.96 -8.34
C ASP A 131 10.15 -10.78 -8.67
N PHE A 132 10.36 -9.62 -8.04
CA PHE A 132 9.53 -8.43 -8.14
C PHE A 132 10.14 -7.31 -9.00
N GLU A 133 11.35 -7.49 -9.55
CA GLU A 133 12.07 -6.49 -10.38
C GLU A 133 11.15 -5.87 -11.43
N TRP A 134 10.44 -6.68 -12.19
CA TRP A 134 9.55 -6.17 -13.24
C TRP A 134 8.49 -5.19 -12.71
N ALA A 135 7.93 -5.45 -11.53
CA ALA A 135 6.90 -4.56 -10.96
C ALA A 135 7.49 -3.21 -10.54
N PHE A 136 8.71 -3.23 -9.99
CA PHE A 136 9.43 -2.03 -9.60
C PHE A 136 9.92 -1.25 -10.81
N ASP A 137 10.43 -1.91 -11.83
CA ASP A 137 10.84 -1.25 -13.09
C ASP A 137 9.64 -0.57 -13.75
N CYS A 138 8.50 -1.24 -13.84
CA CYS A 138 7.26 -0.67 -14.39
C CYS A 138 6.83 0.60 -13.63
N ALA A 139 6.93 0.60 -12.31
CA ALA A 139 6.62 1.76 -11.49
C ALA A 139 7.65 2.90 -11.65
N ALA A 140 8.94 2.55 -11.73
CA ALA A 140 10.01 3.51 -11.99
C ALA A 140 9.86 4.20 -13.36
N GLU A 141 9.53 3.44 -14.40
CA GLU A 141 9.27 3.96 -15.76
C GLU A 141 8.08 4.94 -15.78
N ALA A 142 7.10 4.74 -14.88
CA ALA A 142 5.99 5.66 -14.68
C ALA A 142 6.35 6.91 -13.84
N GLY A 143 7.59 7.03 -13.37
CA GLY A 143 8.08 8.16 -12.59
C GLY A 143 7.73 8.11 -11.09
N LEU A 144 7.36 6.95 -10.57
CA LEU A 144 7.04 6.77 -9.15
C LEU A 144 8.32 6.60 -8.32
N GLY A 145 8.34 7.17 -7.12
CA GLY A 145 9.35 6.86 -6.10
C GLY A 145 9.18 5.42 -5.59
N LEU A 146 10.30 4.74 -5.31
CA LEU A 146 10.27 3.34 -4.92
C LEU A 146 10.59 3.15 -3.45
N THR A 147 9.91 2.20 -2.79
CA THR A 147 10.18 1.81 -1.40
C THR A 147 9.82 0.34 -1.19
N SER A 148 10.43 -0.32 -0.21
CA SER A 148 10.12 -1.71 0.10
C SER A 148 10.40 -2.03 1.56
N HIS A 149 9.56 -2.88 2.15
CA HIS A 149 9.88 -3.50 3.43
C HIS A 149 11.03 -4.48 3.23
N ALA A 150 12.07 -4.37 4.05
CA ALA A 150 13.22 -5.25 4.07
C ALA A 150 13.91 -5.23 5.44
N GLY A 151 14.42 -6.38 5.88
CA GLY A 151 15.11 -6.52 7.16
C GLY A 151 14.20 -6.58 8.39
N GLU A 152 12.88 -6.69 8.20
CA GLU A 152 11.92 -6.86 9.29
C GLU A 152 12.07 -8.24 9.95
N PHE A 153 12.22 -9.28 9.14
CA PHE A 153 12.43 -10.66 9.56
C PHE A 153 13.66 -11.31 8.90
N GLY A 154 14.08 -10.83 7.73
CA GLY A 154 15.12 -11.41 6.89
C GLY A 154 16.55 -10.93 7.20
N GLY A 155 16.74 -10.04 8.15
CA GLY A 155 18.06 -9.51 8.52
C GLY A 155 18.70 -8.61 7.43
N PRO A 156 20.01 -8.30 7.57
CA PRO A 156 20.70 -7.36 6.68
C PRO A 156 20.86 -7.89 5.24
N GLU A 157 20.87 -9.19 5.04
CA GLU A 157 20.92 -9.80 3.71
C GLU A 157 19.67 -9.49 2.90
N SER A 158 18.49 -9.45 3.52
CA SER A 158 17.24 -9.05 2.86
C SER A 158 17.25 -7.59 2.45
N VAL A 159 17.83 -6.71 3.27
CA VAL A 159 18.00 -5.30 2.91
C VAL A 159 18.91 -5.17 1.68
N ARG A 160 20.02 -5.91 1.67
CA ARG A 160 20.95 -5.90 0.52
C ARG A 160 20.28 -6.43 -0.75
N ASP A 161 19.61 -7.59 -0.67
CA ASP A 161 18.87 -8.20 -1.79
C ASP A 161 17.85 -7.19 -2.38
N THR A 162 17.16 -6.47 -1.51
CA THR A 162 16.20 -5.43 -1.91
C THR A 162 16.87 -4.25 -2.62
N LEU A 163 17.99 -3.74 -2.10
CA LEU A 163 18.74 -2.64 -2.72
C LEU A 163 19.36 -3.06 -4.07
N ASP A 164 19.85 -4.30 -4.16
CA ASP A 164 20.50 -4.80 -5.37
C ASP A 164 19.52 -5.05 -6.52
N HIS A 165 18.25 -5.34 -6.23
CA HIS A 165 17.27 -5.76 -7.23
C HIS A 165 16.12 -4.77 -7.49
N LEU A 166 15.73 -3.94 -6.52
CA LEU A 166 14.51 -3.13 -6.64
C LEU A 166 14.76 -1.63 -6.84
N ASN A 167 15.99 -1.19 -6.85
CA ASN A 167 16.36 0.23 -7.04
C ASN A 167 15.68 1.21 -6.06
N VAL A 168 15.40 0.77 -4.82
CA VAL A 168 14.76 1.55 -3.76
C VAL A 168 15.73 2.42 -2.99
#